data_ae92a7588ae960cf3303922ad5c0a891
#
_entry.id   ae92a7588ae960cf3303922ad5c0a891
#
_cell.length_a   1.000
_cell.length_b   1.000
_cell.length_c   1.000
_cell.angle_alpha   90.00
_cell.angle_beta   90.00
_cell.angle_gamma   90.00
#
_symmetry.space_group_name_H-M   'P 1'
#
loop_
_entity.id
_entity.type
_entity.pdbx_description
1 polymer ?
#
loop_
_entity_poly.entity_id
_entity_poly.type
_entity_poly.pdbx_seq_one_letter_code
_entity_poly.pdbx_strand_id
1 'polypeptide(L)'
;MKKLIFILLLYSGTALAQSYGTQTHQFSITGKVKKESVITMDSLNSYPLKTIGDIKVTDHTGTFKHQDDQLKGVLLKDILNHSQWAVTSPKLFSTIYFTCIGSDGYKVVYSWNELFNTPVGDNVYIIMEKNGVKADQLPASLQMASMLDFKTGRRYLHNLDKIVVSVVE
;
A
#
# COMPACT_ATOMS: atom_id res chain seq x y z
N MET A 1 63.36 -20.72 -3.51
CA MET A 1 61.98 -21.02 -3.14
C MET A 1 61.22 -19.67 -3.00
N LYS A 2 60.43 -19.29 -3.98
CA LYS A 2 59.63 -18.01 -3.97
C LYS A 2 58.29 -18.30 -3.31
N LYS A 3 58.00 -17.67 -2.15
CA LYS A 3 56.71 -17.73 -1.49
C LYS A 3 55.74 -16.76 -2.19
N LEU A 4 54.71 -17.30 -2.81
CA LEU A 4 53.59 -16.54 -3.40
C LEU A 4 52.62 -16.20 -2.27
N ILE A 5 52.48 -14.89 -1.95
CA ILE A 5 51.48 -14.40 -0.98
C ILE A 5 50.21 -14.10 -1.77
N PHE A 6 49.15 -14.88 -1.49
CA PHE A 6 47.83 -14.68 -2.07
C PHE A 6 47.07 -13.66 -1.19
N ILE A 7 46.95 -12.44 -1.66
CA ILE A 7 46.11 -11.39 -0.99
C ILE A 7 44.69 -11.61 -1.41
N LEU A 8 43.86 -12.12 -0.48
CA LEU A 8 42.43 -12.25 -0.66
C LEU A 8 41.78 -10.90 -0.42
N LEU A 9 41.40 -10.17 -1.48
CA LEU A 9 40.61 -8.94 -1.39
C LEU A 9 39.16 -9.32 -1.03
N LEU A 10 38.77 -9.11 0.21
CA LEU A 10 37.39 -9.16 0.67
C LEU A 10 36.64 -7.91 0.10
N TYR A 11 35.90 -8.13 -0.95
CA TYR A 11 34.93 -7.13 -1.46
C TYR A 11 33.71 -7.13 -0.53
N SER A 12 33.67 -6.19 0.42
CA SER A 12 32.48 -5.91 1.21
C SER A 12 31.51 -5.11 0.35
N GLY A 13 30.62 -5.81 -0.34
CA GLY A 13 29.49 -5.18 -1.00
C GLY A 13 28.56 -4.55 0.05
N THR A 14 28.48 -3.22 0.09
CA THR A 14 27.45 -2.53 0.85
C THR A 14 26.09 -2.81 0.18
N ALA A 15 25.31 -3.72 0.76
CA ALA A 15 23.91 -3.85 0.41
C ALA A 15 23.22 -2.54 0.80
N LEU A 16 22.79 -1.75 -0.19
CA LEU A 16 21.90 -0.62 0.02
C LEU A 16 20.56 -1.19 0.48
N ALA A 17 20.35 -1.22 1.80
CA ALA A 17 19.06 -1.57 2.37
C ALA A 17 18.04 -0.53 1.87
N GLN A 18 17.05 -0.99 1.13
CA GLN A 18 15.94 -0.16 0.68
C GLN A 18 15.15 0.25 1.93
N SER A 19 15.20 1.54 2.30
CA SER A 19 14.45 2.06 3.44
C SER A 19 12.98 2.20 3.03
N TYR A 20 12.13 1.36 3.60
CA TYR A 20 10.66 1.44 3.44
C TYR A 20 10.00 2.39 4.45
N GLY A 21 10.74 3.29 5.07
CA GLY A 21 10.23 4.11 6.18
C GLY A 21 10.09 3.32 7.48
N THR A 22 9.34 3.88 8.43
CA THR A 22 9.03 3.22 9.71
C THR A 22 7.88 2.23 9.51
N GLN A 23 8.02 1.02 10.05
CA GLN A 23 6.96 0.01 10.02
C GLN A 23 5.70 0.53 10.72
N THR A 24 4.54 0.35 10.09
CA THR A 24 3.23 0.79 10.62
C THR A 24 2.34 -0.40 10.93
N HIS A 25 1.63 -0.36 12.05
CA HIS A 25 0.64 -1.39 12.46
C HIS A 25 -0.79 -0.85 12.51
N GLN A 26 -0.96 0.42 12.17
CA GLN A 26 -2.22 1.12 12.05
C GLN A 26 -2.08 2.30 11.10
N PHE A 27 -3.18 2.80 10.59
CA PHE A 27 -3.23 4.04 9.83
C PHE A 27 -4.46 4.86 10.22
N SER A 28 -4.39 6.17 10.01
CA SER A 28 -5.50 7.09 10.27
C SER A 28 -6.27 7.44 9.00
N ILE A 29 -7.58 7.66 9.14
CA ILE A 29 -8.43 8.25 8.09
C ILE A 29 -8.87 9.62 8.59
N THR A 30 -8.47 10.69 7.89
CA THR A 30 -8.61 12.08 8.32
C THR A 30 -9.14 12.98 7.19
N GLY A 31 -9.33 14.25 7.46
CA GLY A 31 -9.73 15.26 6.46
C GLY A 31 -11.24 15.42 6.34
N LYS A 32 -11.80 15.40 5.14
CA LYS A 32 -13.24 15.62 4.88
C LYS A 32 -14.10 14.40 5.26
N VAL A 33 -13.95 13.94 6.49
CA VAL A 33 -14.77 12.91 7.15
C VAL A 33 -15.52 13.53 8.33
N LYS A 34 -16.72 12.98 8.68
CA LYS A 34 -17.48 13.47 9.85
C LYS A 34 -16.77 13.15 11.16
N LYS A 35 -16.02 12.04 11.21
CA LYS A 35 -15.22 11.61 12.34
C LYS A 35 -13.97 10.95 11.84
N GLU A 36 -12.82 11.41 12.30
CA GLU A 36 -11.55 10.75 12.06
C GLU A 36 -11.50 9.39 12.77
N SER A 37 -10.80 8.44 12.17
CA SER A 37 -10.69 7.08 12.68
C SER A 37 -9.27 6.56 12.57
N VAL A 38 -8.94 5.59 13.42
CA VAL A 38 -7.71 4.83 13.35
C VAL A 38 -8.08 3.38 13.03
N ILE A 39 -7.47 2.84 12.02
CA ILE A 39 -7.63 1.46 11.56
C ILE A 39 -6.40 0.67 11.99
N THR A 40 -6.59 -0.23 12.94
CA THR A 40 -5.53 -1.11 13.46
C THR A 40 -5.49 -2.44 12.70
N MET A 41 -4.43 -3.23 12.87
CA MET A 41 -4.36 -4.60 12.36
C MET A 41 -5.54 -5.45 12.83
N ASP A 42 -5.95 -5.31 14.10
CA ASP A 42 -7.12 -6.01 14.64
C ASP A 42 -8.41 -5.59 13.93
N SER A 43 -8.58 -4.29 13.67
CA SER A 43 -9.72 -3.80 12.90
C SER A 43 -9.76 -4.40 11.49
N LEU A 44 -8.59 -4.53 10.83
CA LEU A 44 -8.49 -5.11 9.48
C LEU A 44 -8.89 -6.59 9.47
N ASN A 45 -8.63 -7.34 10.54
CA ASN A 45 -9.02 -8.74 10.65
C ASN A 45 -10.55 -8.94 10.69
N SER A 46 -11.33 -7.90 10.94
CA SER A 46 -12.81 -7.96 10.93
C SER A 46 -13.41 -7.83 9.53
N TYR A 47 -12.63 -7.42 8.54
CA TYR A 47 -13.08 -7.29 7.15
C TYR A 47 -12.95 -8.61 6.37
N PRO A 48 -13.74 -8.80 5.31
CA PRO A 48 -13.62 -9.98 4.45
C PRO A 48 -12.24 -10.09 3.81
N LEU A 49 -11.48 -11.12 4.18
CA LEU A 49 -10.20 -11.42 3.59
C LEU A 49 -10.40 -12.02 2.18
N LYS A 50 -9.77 -11.41 1.17
CA LYS A 50 -9.82 -11.87 -0.22
C LYS A 50 -8.49 -12.53 -0.60
N THR A 51 -8.57 -13.63 -1.33
CA THR A 51 -7.42 -14.17 -2.07
C THR A 51 -7.21 -13.32 -3.32
N ILE A 52 -6.03 -12.73 -3.45
CA ILE A 52 -5.69 -11.80 -4.53
C ILE A 52 -4.92 -12.56 -5.64
N GLY A 53 -4.02 -13.47 -5.25
CA GLY A 53 -3.08 -14.15 -6.15
C GLY A 53 -1.73 -13.45 -6.19
N ASP A 54 -1.06 -13.51 -7.33
CA ASP A 54 0.29 -13.01 -7.49
C ASP A 54 0.30 -11.63 -8.17
N ILE A 55 1.28 -10.80 -7.83
CA ILE A 55 1.50 -9.52 -8.49
C ILE A 55 2.93 -9.40 -8.97
N LYS A 56 3.11 -9.05 -10.25
CA LYS A 56 4.41 -8.62 -10.77
C LYS A 56 4.61 -7.14 -10.45
N VAL A 57 5.57 -6.83 -9.63
CA VAL A 57 5.91 -5.45 -9.28
C VAL A 57 6.88 -4.88 -10.31
N THR A 58 6.52 -3.75 -10.88
CA THR A 58 7.34 -3.01 -11.85
C THR A 58 7.78 -1.68 -11.27
N ASP A 59 8.80 -1.06 -11.86
CA ASP A 59 9.13 0.33 -11.56
C ASP A 59 8.22 1.32 -12.32
N HIS A 60 8.55 2.61 -12.20
CA HIS A 60 7.82 3.70 -12.85
C HIS A 60 7.90 3.67 -14.39
N THR A 61 8.87 2.97 -14.98
CA THR A 61 9.00 2.78 -16.43
C THR A 61 8.22 1.55 -16.93
N GLY A 62 7.87 0.61 -16.03
CA GLY A 62 7.25 -0.67 -16.32
C GLY A 62 8.25 -1.83 -16.34
N THR A 63 9.52 -1.58 -15.97
CA THR A 63 10.53 -2.64 -15.87
C THR A 63 10.25 -3.52 -14.67
N PHE A 64 10.25 -4.84 -14.86
CA PHE A 64 10.04 -5.82 -13.81
C PHE A 64 11.09 -5.68 -12.69
N LYS A 65 10.66 -5.72 -11.45
CA LYS A 65 11.50 -5.71 -10.25
C LYS A 65 11.48 -7.04 -9.51
N HIS A 66 10.31 -7.50 -9.13
CA HIS A 66 10.09 -8.76 -8.43
C HIS A 66 8.63 -9.18 -8.56
N GLN A 67 8.33 -10.37 -8.09
CA GLN A 67 6.97 -10.88 -7.94
C GLN A 67 6.70 -11.11 -6.46
N ASP A 68 5.52 -10.73 -6.03
CA ASP A 68 4.96 -11.12 -4.73
C ASP A 68 3.88 -12.16 -4.99
N ASP A 69 3.94 -13.29 -4.27
CA ASP A 69 3.07 -14.44 -4.50
C ASP A 69 2.04 -14.61 -3.38
N GLN A 70 0.94 -15.28 -3.69
CA GLN A 70 -0.07 -15.73 -2.73
C GLN A 70 -0.61 -14.59 -1.85
N LEU A 71 -0.83 -13.41 -2.46
CA LEU A 71 -1.35 -12.27 -1.73
C LEU A 71 -2.76 -12.53 -1.23
N LYS A 72 -3.02 -12.11 0.01
CA LYS A 72 -4.36 -11.96 0.57
C LYS A 72 -4.51 -10.56 1.14
N GLY A 73 -5.70 -10.00 1.08
CA GLY A 73 -5.93 -8.64 1.55
C GLY A 73 -7.39 -8.29 1.73
N VAL A 74 -7.59 -7.08 2.23
CA VAL A 74 -8.89 -6.45 2.44
C VAL A 74 -9.05 -5.35 1.40
N LEU A 75 -10.24 -5.23 0.81
CA LEU A 75 -10.53 -4.16 -0.15
C LEU A 75 -10.47 -2.80 0.54
N LEU A 76 -9.71 -1.87 -0.05
CA LEU A 76 -9.62 -0.50 0.46
C LEU A 76 -11.01 0.17 0.53
N LYS A 77 -11.85 -0.05 -0.49
CA LYS A 77 -13.21 0.53 -0.52
C LYS A 77 -14.10 0.02 0.62
N ASP A 78 -13.93 -1.23 1.07
CA ASP A 78 -14.72 -1.78 2.18
C ASP A 78 -14.39 -1.05 3.49
N ILE A 79 -13.10 -0.75 3.71
CA ILE A 79 -12.64 0.04 4.86
C ILE A 79 -13.21 1.47 4.79
N LEU A 80 -13.08 2.11 3.63
CA LEU A 80 -13.54 3.49 3.41
C LEU A 80 -15.05 3.65 3.49
N ASN A 81 -15.85 2.62 3.15
CA ASN A 81 -17.31 2.62 3.28
C ASN A 81 -17.81 2.83 4.72
N HIS A 82 -16.99 2.51 5.73
CA HIS A 82 -17.32 2.78 7.13
C HIS A 82 -17.06 4.25 7.52
N SER A 83 -16.37 5.01 6.69
CA SER A 83 -16.15 6.44 6.90
C SER A 83 -17.34 7.23 6.36
N GLN A 84 -17.85 8.16 7.15
CA GLN A 84 -18.89 9.07 6.69
C GLN A 84 -18.23 10.34 6.13
N TRP A 85 -18.52 10.66 4.86
CA TRP A 85 -17.97 11.83 4.21
C TRP A 85 -18.58 13.13 4.75
N ALA A 86 -17.76 14.14 5.01
CA ALA A 86 -18.19 15.47 5.42
C ALA A 86 -18.54 16.33 4.20
N VAL A 87 -19.34 15.78 3.27
CA VAL A 87 -19.90 16.48 2.11
C VAL A 87 -21.42 16.48 2.20
N THR A 88 -22.04 17.56 1.76
CA THR A 88 -23.46 17.83 1.98
C THR A 88 -24.39 17.13 0.98
N SER A 89 -23.85 16.69 -0.16
CA SER A 89 -24.66 16.09 -1.23
C SER A 89 -23.93 14.94 -1.90
N PRO A 90 -24.63 13.82 -2.22
CA PRO A 90 -24.06 12.73 -3.00
C PRO A 90 -23.52 13.14 -4.37
N LYS A 91 -24.04 14.22 -4.97
CA LYS A 91 -23.53 14.77 -6.23
C LYS A 91 -22.09 15.24 -6.13
N LEU A 92 -21.63 15.59 -4.91
CA LEU A 92 -20.26 16.04 -4.66
C LEU A 92 -19.30 14.88 -4.43
N PHE A 93 -19.75 13.62 -4.36
CA PHE A 93 -18.85 12.49 -4.18
C PHE A 93 -17.82 12.36 -5.30
N SER A 94 -18.18 12.76 -6.52
CA SER A 94 -17.23 12.79 -7.65
C SER A 94 -16.07 13.78 -7.48
N THR A 95 -16.15 14.70 -6.51
CA THR A 95 -15.08 15.64 -6.17
C THR A 95 -14.16 15.12 -5.06
N ILE A 96 -14.52 14.01 -4.41
CA ILE A 96 -13.72 13.41 -3.34
C ILE A 96 -12.51 12.68 -3.94
N TYR A 97 -11.38 12.83 -3.31
CA TYR A 97 -10.19 12.02 -3.54
C TYR A 97 -9.51 11.62 -2.23
N PHE A 98 -8.80 10.52 -2.29
CA PHE A 98 -8.12 9.90 -1.16
C PHE A 98 -6.62 9.94 -1.41
N THR A 99 -5.88 10.63 -0.55
CA THR A 99 -4.41 10.59 -0.57
C THR A 99 -3.95 9.57 0.46
N CYS A 100 -3.46 8.43 -0.02
CA CYS A 100 -2.85 7.38 0.80
C CYS A 100 -1.36 7.71 0.96
N ILE A 101 -0.86 7.75 2.20
CA ILE A 101 0.47 8.23 2.54
C ILE A 101 1.20 7.15 3.33
N GLY A 102 2.38 6.74 2.86
CA GLY A 102 3.29 5.85 3.57
C GLY A 102 4.11 6.61 4.62
N SER A 103 4.68 5.89 5.58
CA SER A 103 5.54 6.46 6.62
C SER A 103 6.85 7.06 6.08
N ASP A 104 7.22 6.72 4.84
CA ASP A 104 8.34 7.33 4.08
C ASP A 104 7.93 8.62 3.35
N GLY A 105 6.66 9.02 3.45
CA GLY A 105 6.09 10.19 2.77
C GLY A 105 5.66 9.92 1.32
N TYR A 106 5.80 8.69 0.80
CA TYR A 106 5.28 8.34 -0.52
C TYR A 106 3.77 8.49 -0.56
N LYS A 107 3.23 9.02 -1.65
CA LYS A 107 1.80 9.34 -1.78
C LYS A 107 1.20 8.71 -3.01
N VAL A 108 0.02 8.15 -2.84
CA VAL A 108 -0.81 7.59 -3.90
C VAL A 108 -2.20 8.20 -3.80
N VAL A 109 -2.79 8.55 -4.93
CA VAL A 109 -4.11 9.19 -4.98
C VAL A 109 -5.10 8.29 -5.71
N TYR A 110 -6.31 8.22 -5.16
CA TYR A 110 -7.48 7.62 -5.79
C TYR A 110 -8.64 8.61 -5.74
N SER A 111 -9.38 8.74 -6.81
CA SER A 111 -10.67 9.43 -6.79
C SER A 111 -11.76 8.54 -6.19
N TRP A 112 -12.83 9.15 -5.70
CA TRP A 112 -14.01 8.42 -5.28
C TRP A 112 -14.57 7.55 -6.42
N ASN A 113 -14.61 8.09 -7.63
CA ASN A 113 -15.08 7.34 -8.80
C ASN A 113 -14.23 6.11 -9.10
N GLU A 114 -12.90 6.17 -8.98
CA GLU A 114 -12.07 4.97 -9.17
C GLU A 114 -12.42 3.88 -8.18
N LEU A 115 -12.61 4.22 -6.89
CA LEU A 115 -12.83 3.23 -5.84
C LEU A 115 -14.27 2.72 -5.78
N PHE A 116 -15.26 3.56 -6.08
CA PHE A 116 -16.67 3.22 -5.84
C PHE A 116 -17.52 3.10 -7.10
N ASN A 117 -17.01 3.52 -8.25
CA ASN A 117 -17.77 3.56 -9.50
C ASN A 117 -17.05 2.90 -10.69
N THR A 118 -15.93 2.22 -10.47
CA THR A 118 -15.19 1.50 -11.51
C THR A 118 -14.64 0.16 -10.98
N PRO A 119 -14.24 -0.76 -11.86
CA PRO A 119 -13.61 -2.03 -11.46
C PRO A 119 -12.30 -1.84 -10.68
N VAL A 120 -11.66 -0.67 -10.73
CA VAL A 120 -10.43 -0.38 -9.97
C VAL A 120 -10.66 -0.63 -8.48
N GLY A 121 -11.79 -0.17 -7.93
CA GLY A 121 -12.09 -0.33 -6.51
C GLY A 121 -12.23 -1.76 -6.03
N ASP A 122 -12.58 -2.69 -6.92
CA ASP A 122 -12.62 -4.13 -6.63
C ASP A 122 -11.22 -4.77 -6.65
N ASN A 123 -10.19 -3.99 -6.94
CA ASN A 123 -8.83 -4.45 -7.18
C ASN A 123 -7.76 -3.62 -6.45
N VAL A 124 -8.16 -2.80 -5.46
CA VAL A 124 -7.24 -2.08 -4.56
C VAL A 124 -7.33 -2.67 -3.16
N TYR A 125 -6.21 -3.17 -2.67
CA TYR A 125 -6.16 -3.94 -1.43
C TYR A 125 -5.16 -3.36 -0.42
N ILE A 126 -5.51 -3.47 0.86
CA ILE A 126 -4.54 -3.50 1.95
C ILE A 126 -4.09 -4.95 2.10
N ILE A 127 -2.79 -5.20 1.96
CA ILE A 127 -2.21 -6.56 1.97
C ILE A 127 -2.14 -7.05 3.41
N MET A 128 -2.73 -8.20 3.68
CA MET A 128 -2.76 -8.85 4.99
C MET A 128 -1.83 -10.07 5.06
N GLU A 129 -1.49 -10.66 3.91
CA GLU A 129 -0.56 -11.78 3.80
C GLU A 129 0.16 -11.72 2.46
N LYS A 130 1.45 -12.00 2.46
CA LYS A 130 2.32 -12.03 1.28
C LYS A 130 3.32 -13.17 1.40
N ASN A 131 3.43 -14.03 0.37
CA ASN A 131 4.34 -15.19 0.36
C ASN A 131 4.17 -16.10 1.59
N GLY A 132 2.93 -16.24 2.10
CA GLY A 132 2.63 -17.02 3.30
C GLY A 132 3.01 -16.34 4.63
N VAL A 133 3.50 -15.09 4.59
CA VAL A 133 3.87 -14.30 5.76
C VAL A 133 2.80 -13.25 6.04
N LYS A 134 2.35 -13.15 7.29
CA LYS A 134 1.36 -12.15 7.71
C LYS A 134 1.95 -10.73 7.70
N ALA A 135 1.10 -9.74 7.45
CA ALA A 135 1.50 -8.35 7.31
C ALA A 135 2.27 -7.80 8.53
N ASP A 136 1.90 -8.17 9.75
CA ASP A 136 2.55 -7.76 10.99
C ASP A 136 4.00 -8.27 11.14
N GLN A 137 4.37 -9.31 10.38
CA GLN A 137 5.70 -9.93 10.35
C GLN A 137 6.55 -9.45 9.15
N LEU A 138 5.97 -8.68 8.23
CA LEU A 138 6.69 -8.14 7.08
C LEU A 138 7.49 -6.89 7.46
N PRO A 139 8.67 -6.66 6.84
CA PRO A 139 9.45 -5.43 7.06
C PRO A 139 8.69 -4.15 6.73
N ALA A 140 7.81 -4.20 5.72
CA ALA A 140 6.85 -3.15 5.38
C ALA A 140 5.45 -3.69 5.69
N SER A 141 4.98 -3.48 6.91
CA SER A 141 3.81 -4.15 7.46
C SER A 141 2.52 -3.86 6.68
N LEU A 142 1.99 -2.65 6.75
CA LEU A 142 0.78 -2.26 6.03
C LEU A 142 1.12 -1.82 4.60
N GLN A 143 0.97 -2.73 3.65
CA GLN A 143 1.19 -2.46 2.24
C GLN A 143 -0.14 -2.30 1.51
N MET A 144 -0.14 -1.49 0.45
CA MET A 144 -1.31 -1.32 -0.41
C MET A 144 -0.91 -1.51 -1.88
N ALA A 145 -1.74 -2.22 -2.64
CA ALA A 145 -1.50 -2.47 -4.06
C ALA A 145 -2.78 -2.30 -4.88
N SER A 146 -2.61 -1.85 -6.13
CA SER A 146 -3.64 -1.82 -7.16
C SER A 146 -3.32 -2.87 -8.22
N MET A 147 -4.19 -3.89 -8.33
CA MET A 147 -3.94 -5.06 -9.18
C MET A 147 -4.20 -4.82 -10.67
N LEU A 148 -4.92 -3.75 -11.02
CA LEU A 148 -5.24 -3.41 -12.42
C LEU A 148 -4.29 -2.40 -13.04
N ASP A 149 -3.26 -1.96 -12.31
CA ASP A 149 -2.31 -0.99 -12.83
C ASP A 149 -1.35 -1.62 -13.84
N PHE A 150 -1.14 -0.97 -14.98
CA PHE A 150 -0.14 -1.38 -15.97
C PHE A 150 1.30 -1.30 -15.42
N LYS A 151 1.54 -0.34 -14.51
CA LYS A 151 2.82 -0.11 -13.83
C LYS A 151 2.58 -0.20 -12.33
N THR A 152 2.53 -1.42 -11.84
CA THR A 152 2.07 -1.76 -10.48
C THR A 152 2.83 -1.04 -9.38
N GLY A 153 4.14 -0.82 -9.53
CA GLY A 153 4.95 -0.10 -8.54
C GLY A 153 4.58 1.37 -8.35
N ARG A 154 3.81 1.97 -9.29
CA ARG A 154 3.33 3.36 -9.13
C ARG A 154 2.34 3.52 -7.97
N ARG A 155 1.55 2.50 -7.70
CA ARG A 155 0.56 2.50 -6.61
C ARG A 155 0.76 1.33 -5.64
N TYR A 156 2.00 0.80 -5.58
CA TYR A 156 2.43 -0.11 -4.53
C TYR A 156 3.01 0.70 -3.38
N LEU A 157 2.24 0.87 -2.31
CA LEU A 157 2.60 1.71 -1.17
C LEU A 157 3.02 0.82 0.00
N HIS A 158 4.14 1.16 0.65
CA HIS A 158 4.64 0.48 1.84
C HIS A 158 4.32 1.28 3.10
N ASN A 159 4.08 0.57 4.20
CA ASN A 159 3.87 1.16 5.52
C ASN A 159 2.85 2.30 5.50
N LEU A 160 1.62 2.00 5.03
CA LEU A 160 0.51 2.95 5.03
C LEU A 160 0.33 3.53 6.44
N ASP A 161 0.43 4.85 6.56
CA ASP A 161 0.33 5.61 7.81
C ASP A 161 -0.95 6.43 7.88
N LYS A 162 -1.39 6.97 6.73
CA LYS A 162 -2.53 7.87 6.70
C LYS A 162 -3.28 7.84 5.38
N ILE A 163 -4.59 7.99 5.46
CA ILE A 163 -5.45 8.32 4.32
C ILE A 163 -6.11 9.66 4.59
N VAL A 164 -5.83 10.65 3.75
CA VAL A 164 -6.46 11.99 3.84
C VAL A 164 -7.56 12.07 2.81
N VAL A 165 -8.78 12.31 3.27
CA VAL A 165 -9.95 12.54 2.42
C VAL A 165 -10.02 14.03 2.09
N SER A 166 -10.05 14.36 0.82
CA SER A 166 -10.10 15.73 0.34
C SER A 166 -11.19 15.89 -0.73
N VAL A 167 -11.54 17.13 -1.03
CA VAL A 167 -12.46 17.47 -2.14
C VAL A 167 -11.77 18.48 -3.05
N VAL A 168 -12.05 18.37 -4.34
CA VAL A 168 -11.63 19.40 -5.33
C VAL A 168 -12.52 20.61 -5.11
N GLU A 169 -11.89 21.80 -4.95
CA GLU A 169 -12.56 23.10 -4.84
C GLU A 169 -12.87 23.68 -6.22
#